data_7eb856ae9ae0b48145bd8a912176acc7
#
_entry.id   7eb856ae9ae0b48145bd8a912176acc7
#
_cell.length_a   1.000
_cell.length_b   1.000
_cell.length_c   1.000
_cell.angle_alpha   90.00
_cell.angle_beta   90.00
_cell.angle_gamma   90.00
#
_symmetry.space_group_name_H-M   'P 1'
#
loop_
_entity.id
_entity.type
_entity.pdbx_description
1 polymer ?
#
loop_
_entity_poly.entity_id
_entity_poly.type
_entity_poly.pdbx_seq_one_letter_code
_entity_poly.pdbx_strand_id
1 'polypeptide(L)'
;MPRSRPTTLRPPRLDLVDAAVLEVLGMVHDQGWLADRALERVLRRERKMWANERRLAAESLYGLLRMQGQLEFLLAGGEPGAPARGLGLAARYAAFLVRFGGLRPEEASARLAVPAGALKPLSEAVARIAAIPDPHLRLAVEGSLPRWMVERLVAELGEEEARALVGVLNERAPLTVRANLLLGDREALRAQLGAEGVPAEPTRFSPWGLTLDGHQNAFALSSFQAGAFEIQDEGSQLIALACGARPGKVVVDACAGAGGKSLALAAEMHNKGTLWALDSDGERLSEARRRATRARVDNLRTRAIPAGAEAAEAIADLAGKAAVVLVDAPCSGLGTLRRKPDARWRLRPEDPPRFAALQRELLSRFAPLVAPGGRLVYATCAMGRTENGDVADFAERELGLAPAPLEGLLGAERAAALGASLNRVELFPHRHGTDGFFFAAFQRGR
;
A
#
# COMPACT_ATOMS: atom_id res chain seq x y z
N MET A 1 -19.01 -39.46 8.23
CA MET A 1 -18.29 -38.76 7.15
C MET A 1 -19.30 -37.93 6.36
N PRO A 2 -19.32 -36.60 6.45
CA PRO A 2 -20.14 -35.78 5.57
C PRO A 2 -19.48 -35.71 4.21
N ARG A 3 -20.20 -36.16 3.18
CA ARG A 3 -19.79 -36.05 1.77
C ARG A 3 -19.68 -34.58 1.39
N SER A 4 -18.47 -34.10 1.08
CA SER A 4 -18.26 -32.83 0.42
C SER A 4 -18.97 -32.84 -0.93
N ARG A 5 -20.07 -32.07 -1.06
CA ARG A 5 -20.68 -31.81 -2.36
C ARG A 5 -19.67 -31.03 -3.19
N PRO A 6 -19.35 -31.45 -4.41
CA PRO A 6 -18.59 -30.62 -5.33
C PRO A 6 -19.42 -29.37 -5.61
N THR A 7 -18.94 -28.24 -5.16
CA THR A 7 -19.52 -26.93 -5.48
C THR A 7 -19.23 -26.68 -6.96
N THR A 8 -20.11 -27.11 -7.86
CA THR A 8 -20.09 -26.69 -9.24
C THR A 8 -20.29 -25.17 -9.23
N LEU A 9 -19.18 -24.43 -9.34
CA LEU A 9 -19.21 -22.99 -9.47
C LEU A 9 -20.05 -22.64 -10.70
N ARG A 10 -21.19 -21.99 -10.48
CA ARG A 10 -22.00 -21.48 -11.61
C ARG A 10 -21.13 -20.54 -12.45
N PRO A 11 -21.23 -20.60 -13.81
CA PRO A 11 -20.48 -19.68 -14.64
C PRO A 11 -20.89 -18.22 -14.30
N PRO A 12 -19.91 -17.28 -14.26
CA PRO A 12 -20.20 -15.89 -13.93
C PRO A 12 -21.06 -15.25 -15.03
N ARG A 13 -21.98 -14.38 -14.61
CA ARG A 13 -22.74 -13.51 -15.51
C ARG A 13 -21.86 -12.34 -15.93
N LEU A 14 -21.26 -12.47 -17.12
CA LEU A 14 -20.24 -11.54 -17.60
C LEU A 14 -20.80 -10.14 -17.86
N ASP A 15 -22.07 -10.02 -18.22
CA ASP A 15 -22.78 -8.75 -18.38
C ASP A 15 -22.78 -7.91 -17.10
N LEU A 16 -23.02 -8.54 -15.94
CA LEU A 16 -22.95 -7.85 -14.65
C LEU A 16 -21.52 -7.46 -14.27
N VAL A 17 -20.56 -8.32 -14.57
CA VAL A 17 -19.14 -8.04 -14.33
C VAL A 17 -18.70 -6.84 -15.16
N ASP A 18 -19.01 -6.82 -16.45
CA ASP A 18 -18.64 -5.77 -17.39
C ASP A 18 -19.27 -4.43 -17.01
N ALA A 19 -20.56 -4.44 -16.67
CA ALA A 19 -21.26 -3.24 -16.23
C ALA A 19 -20.60 -2.64 -14.97
N ALA A 20 -20.28 -3.50 -13.98
CA ALA A 20 -19.62 -3.05 -12.77
C ALA A 20 -18.21 -2.48 -13.05
N VAL A 21 -17.41 -3.14 -13.89
CA VAL A 21 -16.07 -2.67 -14.26
C VAL A 21 -16.14 -1.32 -14.98
N LEU A 22 -17.01 -1.18 -15.96
CA LEU A 22 -17.16 0.06 -16.73
C LEU A 22 -17.66 1.22 -15.87
N GLU A 23 -18.59 0.96 -14.96
CA GLU A 23 -19.06 1.99 -14.01
C GLU A 23 -17.94 2.46 -13.09
N VAL A 24 -17.18 1.53 -12.49
CA VAL A 24 -16.05 1.90 -11.64
C VAL A 24 -14.99 2.67 -12.41
N LEU A 25 -14.69 2.28 -13.66
CA LEU A 25 -13.76 3.02 -14.51
C LEU A 25 -14.25 4.45 -14.77
N GLY A 26 -15.55 4.65 -15.02
CA GLY A 26 -16.14 5.99 -15.16
C GLY A 26 -15.97 6.83 -13.89
N MET A 27 -16.22 6.23 -12.71
CA MET A 27 -16.00 6.93 -11.45
C MET A 27 -14.53 7.32 -11.23
N VAL A 28 -13.59 6.44 -11.61
CA VAL A 28 -12.15 6.71 -11.45
C VAL A 28 -11.67 7.77 -12.44
N HIS A 29 -12.01 7.64 -13.74
CA HIS A 29 -11.46 8.50 -14.78
C HIS A 29 -12.19 9.85 -14.91
N ASP A 30 -13.51 9.86 -14.79
CA ASP A 30 -14.32 11.05 -15.06
C ASP A 30 -14.64 11.85 -13.79
N GLN A 31 -14.71 11.16 -12.63
CA GLN A 31 -15.09 11.76 -11.35
C GLN A 31 -13.95 11.80 -10.33
N GLY A 32 -12.77 11.25 -10.64
CA GLY A 32 -11.59 11.29 -9.77
C GLY A 32 -11.65 10.43 -8.49
N TRP A 33 -12.56 9.42 -8.47
CA TRP A 33 -12.64 8.52 -7.32
C TRP A 33 -11.39 7.64 -7.18
N LEU A 34 -11.09 7.25 -5.94
CA LEU A 34 -10.14 6.18 -5.70
C LEU A 34 -10.74 4.83 -6.12
N ALA A 35 -9.97 4.00 -6.79
CA ALA A 35 -10.47 2.75 -7.37
C ALA A 35 -11.07 1.80 -6.32
N ASP A 36 -10.46 1.72 -5.13
CA ASP A 36 -10.94 0.91 -4.02
C ASP A 36 -12.30 1.39 -3.50
N ARG A 37 -12.49 2.71 -3.35
CA ARG A 37 -13.76 3.31 -2.89
C ARG A 37 -14.86 3.18 -3.95
N ALA A 38 -14.52 3.40 -5.21
CA ALA A 38 -15.47 3.24 -6.32
C ALA A 38 -15.94 1.78 -6.42
N LEU A 39 -15.01 0.82 -6.39
CA LEU A 39 -15.32 -0.60 -6.43
C LEU A 39 -16.19 -1.03 -5.24
N GLU A 40 -15.82 -0.62 -4.04
CA GLU A 40 -16.61 -0.92 -2.83
C GLU A 40 -18.05 -0.41 -2.96
N ARG A 41 -18.23 0.84 -3.42
CA ARG A 41 -19.55 1.45 -3.63
C ARG A 41 -20.40 0.65 -4.62
N VAL A 42 -19.83 0.32 -5.79
CA VAL A 42 -20.54 -0.43 -6.83
C VAL A 42 -20.90 -1.83 -6.35
N LEU A 43 -19.94 -2.56 -5.76
CA LEU A 43 -20.18 -3.92 -5.27
C LEU A 43 -21.17 -3.98 -4.09
N ARG A 44 -21.22 -2.96 -3.23
CA ARG A 44 -22.23 -2.88 -2.15
C ARG A 44 -23.65 -2.69 -2.70
N ARG A 45 -23.79 -1.92 -3.78
CA ARG A 45 -25.07 -1.71 -4.44
C ARG A 45 -25.52 -2.95 -5.20
N GLU A 46 -24.61 -3.63 -5.90
CA GLU A 46 -24.87 -4.80 -6.72
C GLU A 46 -25.00 -6.09 -5.88
N ARG A 47 -26.05 -6.15 -5.03
CA ARG A 47 -26.32 -7.28 -4.12
C ARG A 47 -26.53 -8.62 -4.83
N LYS A 48 -26.91 -8.58 -6.13
CA LYS A 48 -27.17 -9.78 -6.94
C LYS A 48 -25.89 -10.46 -7.43
N MET A 49 -24.73 -9.80 -7.40
CA MET A 49 -23.47 -10.38 -7.82
C MET A 49 -22.99 -11.45 -6.84
N TRP A 50 -22.63 -12.61 -7.39
CA TRP A 50 -22.02 -13.71 -6.61
C TRP A 50 -20.57 -13.43 -6.27
N ALA A 51 -20.00 -14.22 -5.36
CA ALA A 51 -18.62 -14.03 -4.91
C ALA A 51 -17.58 -14.14 -6.03
N ASN A 52 -17.77 -15.08 -6.98
CA ASN A 52 -16.89 -15.24 -8.15
C ASN A 52 -17.01 -14.06 -9.12
N GLU A 53 -18.18 -13.47 -9.29
CA GLU A 53 -18.40 -12.27 -10.15
C GLU A 53 -17.77 -11.03 -9.54
N ARG A 54 -17.93 -10.83 -8.22
CA ARG A 54 -17.26 -9.73 -7.47
C ARG A 54 -15.74 -9.82 -7.57
N ARG A 55 -15.20 -11.03 -7.44
CA ARG A 55 -13.77 -11.30 -7.60
C ARG A 55 -13.33 -10.98 -9.03
N LEU A 56 -14.04 -11.47 -10.03
CA LEU A 56 -13.70 -11.24 -11.44
C LEU A 56 -13.75 -9.75 -11.79
N ALA A 57 -14.74 -9.01 -11.30
CA ALA A 57 -14.82 -7.56 -11.48
C ALA A 57 -13.63 -6.84 -10.86
N ALA A 58 -13.24 -7.20 -9.64
CA ALA A 58 -12.07 -6.62 -8.98
C ALA A 58 -10.77 -6.96 -9.72
N GLU A 59 -10.57 -8.22 -10.12
CA GLU A 59 -9.38 -8.66 -10.86
C GLU A 59 -9.27 -7.96 -12.22
N SER A 60 -10.39 -7.84 -12.95
CA SER A 60 -10.43 -7.13 -14.23
C SER A 60 -10.12 -5.64 -14.07
N LEU A 61 -10.75 -4.99 -13.09
CA LEU A 61 -10.52 -3.56 -12.80
C LEU A 61 -9.06 -3.27 -12.45
N TYR A 62 -8.52 -3.96 -11.44
CA TYR A 62 -7.15 -3.72 -11.00
C TYR A 62 -6.12 -4.15 -12.04
N GLY A 63 -6.40 -5.20 -12.82
CA GLY A 63 -5.57 -5.61 -13.95
C GLY A 63 -5.52 -4.53 -15.04
N LEU A 64 -6.69 -3.99 -15.42
CA LEU A 64 -6.78 -2.92 -16.41
C LEU A 64 -6.06 -1.66 -15.93
N LEU A 65 -6.33 -1.18 -14.71
CA LEU A 65 -5.67 0.00 -14.15
C LEU A 65 -4.15 -0.16 -14.07
N ARG A 66 -3.68 -1.38 -13.79
CA ARG A 66 -2.25 -1.71 -13.76
C ARG A 66 -1.62 -1.62 -15.14
N MET A 67 -2.31 -2.08 -16.18
CA MET A 67 -1.79 -2.16 -17.54
C MET A 67 -2.29 -1.00 -18.44
N GLN A 68 -2.93 0.01 -17.86
CA GLN A 68 -3.58 1.10 -18.60
C GLN A 68 -2.64 1.81 -19.59
N GLY A 69 -1.42 2.18 -19.17
CA GLY A 69 -0.49 2.90 -20.05
C GLY A 69 -0.06 2.07 -21.27
N GLN A 70 0.17 0.77 -21.08
CA GLN A 70 0.47 -0.13 -22.19
C GLN A 70 -0.71 -0.26 -23.15
N LEU A 71 -1.93 -0.40 -22.61
CA LEU A 71 -3.14 -0.52 -23.41
C LEU A 71 -3.42 0.76 -24.20
N GLU A 72 -3.25 1.92 -23.58
CA GLU A 72 -3.44 3.22 -24.25
C GLU A 72 -2.42 3.44 -25.37
N PHE A 73 -1.14 3.09 -25.14
CA PHE A 73 -0.13 3.13 -26.18
C PHE A 73 -0.49 2.25 -27.38
N LEU A 74 -0.93 1.02 -27.14
CA LEU A 74 -1.30 0.10 -28.22
C LEU A 74 -2.55 0.55 -28.97
N LEU A 75 -3.58 1.02 -28.26
CA LEU A 75 -4.81 1.54 -28.86
C LEU A 75 -4.57 2.83 -29.66
N ALA A 76 -3.58 3.63 -29.30
CA ALA A 76 -3.16 4.80 -30.06
C ALA A 76 -2.29 4.48 -31.29
N GLY A 77 -2.20 3.19 -31.66
CA GLY A 77 -1.41 2.75 -32.82
C GLY A 77 0.08 2.59 -32.57
N GLY A 78 0.53 2.66 -31.32
CA GLY A 78 1.94 2.53 -30.95
C GLY A 78 2.72 3.85 -31.11
N GLU A 79 2.03 4.98 -31.20
CA GLU A 79 2.67 6.30 -31.23
C GLU A 79 2.93 6.84 -29.83
N PRO A 80 4.21 7.08 -29.46
CA PRO A 80 4.55 7.67 -28.16
C PRO A 80 3.95 9.07 -28.01
N GLY A 81 3.20 9.27 -26.92
CA GLY A 81 2.62 10.57 -26.60
C GLY A 81 1.33 10.91 -27.35
N ALA A 82 0.85 10.03 -28.24
CA ALA A 82 -0.48 10.18 -28.81
C ALA A 82 -1.51 10.14 -27.68
N PRO A 83 -2.34 11.18 -27.51
CA PRO A 83 -3.34 11.15 -26.46
C PRO A 83 -4.32 10.00 -26.76
N ALA A 84 -4.61 9.19 -25.77
CA ALA A 84 -5.71 8.23 -25.81
C ALA A 84 -7.09 8.95 -25.91
N ARG A 85 -7.09 10.18 -26.43
CA ARG A 85 -8.26 11.05 -26.60
C ARG A 85 -9.21 10.41 -27.60
N GLY A 86 -10.41 10.08 -27.12
CA GLY A 86 -11.47 9.49 -27.91
C GLY A 86 -11.63 7.97 -27.76
N LEU A 87 -10.72 7.28 -27.12
CA LEU A 87 -10.89 5.86 -26.79
C LEU A 87 -11.77 5.73 -25.56
N GLY A 88 -13.01 5.29 -25.74
CA GLY A 88 -13.95 5.06 -24.64
C GLY A 88 -13.44 4.00 -23.65
N LEU A 89 -13.94 4.02 -22.44
CA LEU A 89 -13.59 3.06 -21.38
C LEU A 89 -13.82 1.61 -21.82
N ALA A 90 -14.86 1.38 -22.63
CA ALA A 90 -15.17 0.07 -23.22
C ALA A 90 -14.03 -0.44 -24.12
N ALA A 91 -13.38 0.43 -24.92
CA ALA A 91 -12.25 0.04 -25.76
C ALA A 91 -11.01 -0.35 -24.93
N ARG A 92 -10.73 0.39 -23.86
CA ARG A 92 -9.66 0.04 -22.91
C ARG A 92 -9.91 -1.31 -22.23
N TYR A 93 -11.16 -1.54 -21.82
CA TYR A 93 -11.53 -2.80 -21.19
C TYR A 93 -11.49 -3.96 -22.19
N ALA A 94 -12.00 -3.77 -23.44
CA ALA A 94 -11.88 -4.75 -24.50
C ALA A 94 -10.40 -5.10 -24.79
N ALA A 95 -9.53 -4.09 -24.88
CA ALA A 95 -8.09 -4.29 -25.07
C ALA A 95 -7.46 -5.08 -23.92
N PHE A 96 -7.85 -4.83 -22.67
CA PHE A 96 -7.42 -5.61 -21.53
C PHE A 96 -7.85 -7.08 -21.65
N LEU A 97 -9.10 -7.35 -22.00
CA LEU A 97 -9.61 -8.70 -22.17
C LEU A 97 -8.91 -9.46 -23.31
N VAL A 98 -8.57 -8.77 -24.39
CA VAL A 98 -7.79 -9.38 -25.50
C VAL A 98 -6.35 -9.64 -25.06
N ARG A 99 -5.68 -8.66 -24.48
CA ARG A 99 -4.24 -8.75 -24.21
C ARG A 99 -3.91 -9.63 -23.01
N PHE A 100 -4.76 -9.67 -21.99
CA PHE A 100 -4.52 -10.33 -20.71
C PHE A 100 -5.63 -11.31 -20.31
N GLY A 101 -6.85 -11.16 -20.84
CA GLY A 101 -7.99 -12.03 -20.53
C GLY A 101 -8.17 -13.21 -21.48
N GLY A 102 -7.33 -13.33 -22.51
CA GLY A 102 -7.35 -14.47 -23.45
C GLY A 102 -8.51 -14.46 -24.46
N LEU A 103 -9.27 -13.35 -24.58
CA LEU A 103 -10.32 -13.24 -25.58
C LEU A 103 -9.73 -12.89 -26.97
N ARG A 104 -10.36 -13.39 -28.01
CA ARG A 104 -10.07 -12.92 -29.38
C ARG A 104 -10.63 -11.49 -29.59
N PRO A 105 -10.03 -10.68 -30.47
CA PRO A 105 -10.49 -9.32 -30.74
C PRO A 105 -11.99 -9.25 -31.11
N GLU A 106 -12.49 -10.20 -31.90
CA GLU A 106 -13.89 -10.27 -32.34
C GLU A 106 -14.84 -10.56 -31.17
N GLU A 107 -14.42 -11.43 -30.24
CA GLU A 107 -15.20 -11.76 -29.03
C GLU A 107 -15.30 -10.56 -28.08
N ALA A 108 -14.19 -9.88 -27.84
CA ALA A 108 -14.17 -8.67 -27.02
C ALA A 108 -14.96 -7.52 -27.66
N SER A 109 -14.86 -7.38 -29.00
CA SER A 109 -15.61 -6.43 -29.80
C SER A 109 -17.12 -6.64 -29.66
N ALA A 110 -17.58 -7.88 -29.85
CA ALA A 110 -19.00 -8.23 -29.73
C ALA A 110 -19.50 -8.04 -28.29
N ARG A 111 -18.71 -8.43 -27.27
CA ARG A 111 -19.06 -8.37 -25.85
C ARG A 111 -19.22 -6.94 -25.34
N LEU A 112 -18.36 -6.02 -25.78
CA LEU A 112 -18.29 -4.65 -25.26
C LEU A 112 -18.75 -3.60 -26.28
N ALA A 113 -19.30 -4.01 -27.39
CA ALA A 113 -19.76 -3.16 -28.50
C ALA A 113 -18.69 -2.17 -29.00
N VAL A 114 -17.45 -2.63 -29.11
CA VAL A 114 -16.31 -1.84 -29.60
C VAL A 114 -15.97 -2.22 -31.01
N PRO A 115 -15.66 -1.28 -31.94
CA PRO A 115 -15.25 -1.63 -33.28
C PRO A 115 -14.03 -2.56 -33.31
N ALA A 116 -14.12 -3.70 -33.99
CA ALA A 116 -13.03 -4.70 -34.04
C ALA A 116 -11.73 -4.10 -34.60
N GLY A 117 -11.82 -3.14 -35.52
CA GLY A 117 -10.68 -2.39 -36.06
C GLY A 117 -9.85 -1.65 -35.00
N ALA A 118 -10.49 -1.20 -33.92
CA ALA A 118 -9.79 -0.53 -32.83
C ALA A 118 -8.85 -1.47 -32.03
N LEU A 119 -9.10 -2.78 -32.08
CA LEU A 119 -8.33 -3.79 -31.36
C LEU A 119 -7.20 -4.43 -32.19
N LYS A 120 -7.13 -4.13 -33.51
CA LYS A 120 -6.09 -4.65 -34.40
C LYS A 120 -4.65 -4.40 -33.92
N PRO A 121 -4.30 -3.21 -33.37
CA PRO A 121 -2.93 -2.95 -32.92
C PRO A 121 -2.41 -3.90 -31.84
N LEU A 122 -3.32 -4.60 -31.14
CA LEU A 122 -2.96 -5.53 -30.07
C LEU A 122 -2.31 -6.82 -30.58
N SER A 123 -2.56 -7.24 -31.82
CA SER A 123 -1.95 -8.45 -32.40
C SER A 123 -0.43 -8.31 -32.58
N GLU A 124 0.08 -7.09 -32.71
CA GLU A 124 1.50 -6.79 -32.87
C GLU A 124 2.12 -6.15 -31.62
N ALA A 125 1.46 -6.25 -30.46
CA ALA A 125 1.83 -5.56 -29.24
C ALA A 125 3.31 -5.72 -28.87
N VAL A 126 3.83 -6.95 -28.92
CA VAL A 126 5.23 -7.23 -28.55
C VAL A 126 6.21 -6.57 -29.51
N ALA A 127 5.95 -6.65 -30.82
CA ALA A 127 6.82 -6.02 -31.83
C ALA A 127 6.77 -4.49 -31.74
N ARG A 128 5.59 -3.92 -31.54
CA ARG A 128 5.44 -2.46 -31.41
C ARG A 128 6.15 -1.90 -30.18
N ILE A 129 6.04 -2.57 -29.04
CA ILE A 129 6.74 -2.16 -27.81
C ILE A 129 8.27 -2.32 -27.99
N ALA A 130 8.72 -3.44 -28.55
CA ALA A 130 10.14 -3.66 -28.80
C ALA A 130 10.76 -2.65 -29.78
N ALA A 131 9.95 -2.11 -30.71
CA ALA A 131 10.38 -1.11 -31.69
C ALA A 131 10.55 0.31 -31.10
N ILE A 132 10.18 0.55 -29.84
CA ILE A 132 10.38 1.87 -29.19
C ILE A 132 11.87 2.12 -29.02
N PRO A 133 12.46 3.17 -29.68
CA PRO A 133 13.91 3.41 -29.63
C PRO A 133 14.38 3.88 -28.25
N ASP A 134 13.61 4.76 -27.60
CA ASP A 134 13.94 5.32 -26.28
C ASP A 134 13.78 4.24 -25.18
N PRO A 135 14.86 3.87 -24.48
CA PRO A 135 14.82 2.78 -23.49
C PRO A 135 13.95 3.10 -22.29
N HIS A 136 13.89 4.35 -21.84
CA HIS A 136 13.04 4.76 -20.72
C HIS A 136 11.57 4.75 -21.10
N LEU A 137 11.24 5.23 -22.31
CA LEU A 137 9.86 5.15 -22.80
C LEU A 137 9.44 3.69 -23.02
N ARG A 138 10.32 2.86 -23.57
CA ARG A 138 10.06 1.43 -23.74
C ARG A 138 9.77 0.77 -22.39
N LEU A 139 10.61 0.99 -21.37
CA LEU A 139 10.41 0.47 -20.02
C LEU A 139 9.11 1.01 -19.39
N ALA A 140 8.76 2.27 -19.65
CA ALA A 140 7.51 2.88 -19.19
C ALA A 140 6.27 2.19 -19.80
N VAL A 141 6.31 1.87 -21.08
CA VAL A 141 5.23 1.14 -21.76
C VAL A 141 5.18 -0.33 -21.32
N GLU A 142 6.33 -1.01 -21.25
CA GLU A 142 6.43 -2.38 -20.73
C GLU A 142 5.85 -2.50 -19.33
N GLY A 143 6.24 -1.59 -18.43
CA GLY A 143 5.81 -1.53 -17.04
C GLY A 143 4.47 -0.85 -16.82
N SER A 144 3.89 -0.26 -17.87
CA SER A 144 2.66 0.54 -17.73
C SER A 144 2.78 1.59 -16.61
N LEU A 145 3.83 2.39 -16.67
CA LEU A 145 4.10 3.50 -15.75
C LEU A 145 4.23 4.81 -16.53
N PRO A 146 3.92 5.96 -15.91
CA PRO A 146 4.31 7.25 -16.48
C PRO A 146 5.82 7.33 -16.71
N ARG A 147 6.25 7.92 -17.83
CA ARG A 147 7.66 8.03 -18.20
C ARG A 147 8.50 8.69 -17.10
N TRP A 148 8.02 9.76 -16.49
CA TRP A 148 8.72 10.46 -15.42
C TRP A 148 9.02 9.56 -14.20
N MET A 149 8.14 8.60 -13.89
CA MET A 149 8.39 7.64 -12.81
C MET A 149 9.55 6.72 -13.15
N VAL A 150 9.59 6.22 -14.38
CA VAL A 150 10.70 5.36 -14.85
C VAL A 150 12.01 6.13 -14.87
N GLU A 151 12.04 7.34 -15.43
CA GLU A 151 13.22 8.19 -15.44
C GLU A 151 13.77 8.43 -14.03
N ARG A 152 12.88 8.70 -13.07
CA ARG A 152 13.25 8.85 -11.67
C ARG A 152 13.80 7.55 -11.06
N LEU A 153 13.15 6.42 -11.29
CA LEU A 153 13.63 5.12 -10.78
C LEU A 153 15.00 4.76 -11.37
N VAL A 154 15.21 5.01 -12.67
CA VAL A 154 16.51 4.77 -13.30
C VAL A 154 17.59 5.70 -12.74
N ALA A 155 17.28 6.97 -12.53
CA ALA A 155 18.23 7.93 -11.94
C ALA A 155 18.65 7.56 -10.51
N GLU A 156 17.75 6.96 -9.73
CA GLU A 156 18.00 6.63 -8.32
C GLU A 156 18.59 5.22 -8.13
N LEU A 157 18.21 4.24 -8.95
CA LEU A 157 18.55 2.82 -8.75
C LEU A 157 19.49 2.27 -9.85
N GLY A 158 19.61 2.97 -10.98
CA GLY A 158 20.24 2.44 -12.19
C GLY A 158 19.25 1.59 -13.02
N GLU A 159 19.61 1.30 -14.27
CA GLU A 159 18.70 0.66 -15.24
C GLU A 159 18.29 -0.76 -14.86
N GLU A 160 19.21 -1.58 -14.36
CA GLU A 160 18.94 -2.98 -14.03
C GLU A 160 17.96 -3.12 -12.88
N GLU A 161 18.21 -2.43 -11.78
CA GLU A 161 17.35 -2.43 -10.60
C GLU A 161 15.99 -1.79 -10.86
N ALA A 162 15.97 -0.69 -11.63
CA ALA A 162 14.72 -0.06 -12.04
C ALA A 162 13.87 -1.01 -12.89
N ARG A 163 14.47 -1.76 -13.81
CA ARG A 163 13.78 -2.77 -14.63
C ARG A 163 13.22 -3.90 -13.78
N ALA A 164 14.00 -4.43 -12.84
CA ALA A 164 13.56 -5.46 -11.90
C ALA A 164 12.37 -4.97 -11.05
N LEU A 165 12.46 -3.75 -10.52
CA LEU A 165 11.38 -3.13 -9.74
C LEU A 165 10.11 -2.94 -10.58
N VAL A 166 10.22 -2.38 -11.79
CA VAL A 166 9.09 -2.16 -12.71
C VAL A 166 8.36 -3.48 -13.01
N GLY A 167 9.10 -4.58 -13.21
CA GLY A 167 8.52 -5.91 -13.39
C GLY A 167 7.63 -6.32 -12.21
N VAL A 168 8.17 -6.26 -11.01
CA VAL A 168 7.47 -6.65 -9.78
C VAL A 168 6.30 -5.72 -9.44
N LEU A 169 6.34 -4.44 -9.81
CA LEU A 169 5.21 -3.52 -9.60
C LEU A 169 3.94 -3.92 -10.36
N ASN A 170 4.06 -4.80 -11.37
CA ASN A 170 2.93 -5.34 -12.11
C ASN A 170 2.43 -6.70 -11.59
N GLU A 171 3.10 -7.25 -10.60
CA GLU A 171 2.65 -8.46 -9.93
C GLU A 171 1.59 -8.15 -8.87
N ARG A 172 0.85 -9.17 -8.47
CA ARG A 172 -0.06 -9.05 -7.34
C ARG A 172 0.74 -9.05 -6.04
N ALA A 173 0.47 -8.07 -5.17
CA ALA A 173 1.05 -8.06 -3.84
C ALA A 173 0.55 -9.23 -2.99
N PRO A 174 1.39 -9.86 -2.16
CA PRO A 174 0.95 -10.91 -1.26
C PRO A 174 -0.07 -10.41 -0.25
N LEU A 175 -1.00 -11.27 0.14
CA LEU A 175 -1.92 -10.99 1.25
C LEU A 175 -1.20 -11.29 2.56
N THR A 176 -0.73 -10.26 3.22
CA THR A 176 0.02 -10.38 4.47
C THR A 176 -0.82 -9.92 5.65
N VAL A 177 -0.74 -10.66 6.74
CA VAL A 177 -1.41 -10.35 8.00
C VAL A 177 -0.41 -10.28 9.14
N ARG A 178 -0.75 -9.51 10.16
CA ARG A 178 0.02 -9.40 11.40
C ARG A 178 -0.76 -10.03 12.55
N ALA A 179 -0.15 -10.96 13.27
CA ALA A 179 -0.71 -11.53 14.49
C ALA A 179 -0.93 -10.43 15.56
N ASN A 180 -2.03 -10.54 16.28
CA ASN A 180 -2.32 -9.68 17.42
C ASN A 180 -1.71 -10.29 18.68
N LEU A 181 -0.57 -9.76 19.12
CA LEU A 181 0.18 -10.27 20.27
C LEU A 181 -0.57 -10.18 21.61
N LEU A 182 -1.68 -9.44 21.67
CA LEU A 182 -2.56 -9.43 22.85
C LEU A 182 -3.40 -10.72 22.97
N LEU A 183 -3.58 -11.45 21.85
CA LEU A 183 -4.44 -12.63 21.77
C LEU A 183 -3.66 -13.93 21.51
N GLY A 184 -2.44 -13.82 21.04
CA GLY A 184 -1.58 -14.96 20.73
C GLY A 184 -0.40 -14.57 19.85
N ASP A 185 0.55 -15.44 19.73
CA ASP A 185 1.70 -15.25 18.85
C ASP A 185 1.40 -15.65 17.40
N ARG A 186 2.39 -15.52 16.53
CA ARG A 186 2.29 -15.85 15.10
C ARG A 186 1.97 -17.34 14.86
N GLU A 187 2.54 -18.23 15.66
CA GLU A 187 2.34 -19.68 15.47
C GLU A 187 0.94 -20.12 15.93
N ALA A 188 0.42 -19.52 17.00
CA ALA A 188 -0.96 -19.72 17.41
C ALA A 188 -1.95 -19.25 16.33
N LEU A 189 -1.70 -18.07 15.74
CA LEU A 189 -2.50 -17.58 14.61
C LEU A 189 -2.40 -18.51 13.39
N ARG A 190 -1.20 -19.01 13.06
CA ARG A 190 -0.98 -19.94 11.96
C ARG A 190 -1.81 -21.21 12.13
N ALA A 191 -1.80 -21.77 13.33
CA ALA A 191 -2.61 -22.96 13.66
C ALA A 191 -4.11 -22.68 13.53
N GLN A 192 -4.57 -21.51 14.00
CA GLN A 192 -5.97 -21.09 13.91
C GLN A 192 -6.41 -20.94 12.45
N LEU A 193 -5.61 -20.26 11.61
CA LEU A 193 -5.88 -20.11 10.18
C LEU A 193 -5.91 -21.48 9.47
N GLY A 194 -4.99 -22.39 9.80
CA GLY A 194 -4.99 -23.75 9.28
C GLY A 194 -6.28 -24.52 9.63
N ALA A 195 -6.81 -24.35 10.84
CA ALA A 195 -8.09 -24.93 11.25
C ALA A 195 -9.29 -24.33 10.49
N GLU A 196 -9.17 -23.07 10.02
CA GLU A 196 -10.16 -22.41 9.14
C GLU A 196 -9.97 -22.79 7.64
N GLY A 197 -9.00 -23.67 7.31
CA GLY A 197 -8.70 -24.09 5.94
C GLY A 197 -7.91 -23.06 5.13
N VAL A 198 -7.22 -22.13 5.81
CA VAL A 198 -6.40 -21.10 5.19
C VAL A 198 -4.92 -21.37 5.49
N PRO A 199 -4.15 -21.92 4.55
CA PRO A 199 -2.71 -22.09 4.70
C PRO A 199 -2.04 -20.71 4.84
N ALA A 200 -1.09 -20.63 5.75
CA ALA A 200 -0.35 -19.41 6.02
C ALA A 200 1.11 -19.70 6.34
N GLU A 201 2.02 -18.93 5.74
CA GLU A 201 3.46 -19.09 5.95
C GLU A 201 4.05 -17.86 6.63
N PRO A 202 5.04 -18.03 7.52
CA PRO A 202 5.75 -16.92 8.14
C PRO A 202 6.35 -15.99 7.09
N THR A 203 6.19 -14.68 7.30
CA THR A 203 6.89 -13.69 6.49
C THR A 203 8.39 -13.71 6.80
N ARG A 204 9.19 -13.21 5.87
CA ARG A 204 10.65 -13.33 5.92
C ARG A 204 11.29 -12.52 7.05
N PHE A 205 10.78 -11.33 7.33
CA PHE A 205 11.45 -10.37 8.21
C PHE A 205 10.65 -10.07 9.48
N SER A 206 9.31 -9.99 9.40
CA SER A 206 8.52 -9.67 10.59
C SER A 206 8.34 -10.88 11.49
N PRO A 207 8.57 -10.74 12.83
CA PRO A 207 8.30 -11.83 13.77
C PRO A 207 6.80 -12.09 13.97
N TRP A 208 5.94 -11.21 13.44
CA TRP A 208 4.48 -11.25 13.65
C TRP A 208 3.70 -11.58 12.38
N GLY A 209 4.39 -11.58 11.24
CA GLY A 209 3.77 -11.65 9.93
C GLY A 209 3.52 -13.06 9.43
N LEU A 210 2.36 -13.23 8.79
CA LEU A 210 2.03 -14.39 7.96
C LEU A 210 1.59 -13.94 6.59
N THR A 211 1.99 -14.67 5.55
CA THR A 211 1.44 -14.54 4.21
C THR A 211 0.38 -15.63 4.03
N LEU A 212 -0.82 -15.20 3.64
CA LEU A 212 -1.94 -16.13 3.39
C LEU A 212 -1.86 -16.64 1.96
N ASP A 213 -2.02 -17.96 1.79
CA ASP A 213 -2.10 -18.58 0.47
C ASP A 213 -3.51 -18.42 -0.11
N GLY A 214 -3.56 -18.22 -1.44
CA GLY A 214 -4.79 -18.17 -2.22
C GLY A 214 -5.59 -16.86 -2.14
N HIS A 215 -6.81 -16.93 -2.74
CA HIS A 215 -7.74 -15.79 -2.87
C HIS A 215 -8.78 -15.78 -1.73
N GLN A 216 -8.33 -15.62 -0.51
CA GLN A 216 -9.22 -15.64 0.64
C GLN A 216 -9.84 -14.26 0.92
N ASN A 217 -11.11 -14.25 1.31
CA ASN A 217 -11.70 -13.07 1.93
C ASN A 217 -11.34 -13.06 3.42
N ALA A 218 -10.16 -12.54 3.74
CA ALA A 218 -9.65 -12.52 5.12
C ALA A 218 -10.62 -11.84 6.11
N PHE A 219 -11.44 -10.89 5.66
CA PHE A 219 -12.43 -10.23 6.50
C PHE A 219 -13.59 -11.16 6.94
N ALA A 220 -13.82 -12.26 6.23
CA ALA A 220 -14.87 -13.22 6.56
C ALA A 220 -14.41 -14.31 7.53
N LEU A 221 -13.11 -14.41 7.81
CA LEU A 221 -12.55 -15.41 8.72
C LEU A 221 -12.98 -15.15 10.16
N SER A 222 -13.27 -16.20 10.91
CA SER A 222 -13.65 -16.08 12.32
C SER A 222 -12.51 -15.54 13.16
N SER A 223 -11.26 -15.90 12.83
CA SER A 223 -10.04 -15.35 13.43
C SER A 223 -9.92 -13.84 13.23
N PHE A 224 -10.27 -13.29 12.03
CA PHE A 224 -10.31 -11.85 11.83
C PHE A 224 -11.39 -11.16 12.66
N GLN A 225 -12.61 -11.72 12.67
CA GLN A 225 -13.74 -11.19 13.44
C GLN A 225 -13.43 -11.18 14.95
N ALA A 226 -12.70 -12.18 15.45
CA ALA A 226 -12.23 -12.27 16.82
C ALA A 226 -11.06 -11.32 17.14
N GLY A 227 -10.50 -10.62 16.15
CA GLY A 227 -9.38 -9.68 16.32
C GLY A 227 -8.02 -10.34 16.44
N ALA A 228 -7.88 -11.62 16.07
CA ALA A 228 -6.63 -12.37 16.17
C ALA A 228 -5.54 -11.84 15.23
N PHE A 229 -5.89 -11.11 14.18
CA PHE A 229 -4.93 -10.49 13.25
C PHE A 229 -5.45 -9.21 12.60
N GLU A 230 -4.53 -8.46 12.04
CA GLU A 230 -4.77 -7.32 11.15
C GLU A 230 -4.16 -7.58 9.76
N ILE A 231 -4.85 -7.14 8.70
CA ILE A 231 -4.27 -7.13 7.36
C ILE A 231 -3.27 -5.99 7.30
N GLN A 232 -1.98 -6.32 7.14
CA GLN A 232 -0.91 -5.33 7.12
C GLN A 232 0.30 -5.87 6.38
N ASP A 233 0.83 -5.08 5.43
CA ASP A 233 2.08 -5.43 4.74
C ASP A 233 3.24 -5.62 5.71
N GLU A 234 4.17 -6.52 5.39
CA GLU A 234 5.31 -6.84 6.23
C GLU A 234 6.20 -5.62 6.50
N GLY A 235 6.44 -4.76 5.48
CA GLY A 235 7.21 -3.54 5.66
C GLY A 235 6.57 -2.57 6.66
N SER A 236 5.24 -2.47 6.64
CA SER A 236 4.49 -1.68 7.64
C SER A 236 4.61 -2.26 9.06
N GLN A 237 4.72 -3.59 9.21
CA GLN A 237 4.97 -4.25 10.49
C GLN A 237 6.38 -3.94 11.01
N LEU A 238 7.38 -3.93 10.13
CA LEU A 238 8.78 -3.59 10.46
C LEU A 238 8.93 -2.15 10.95
N ILE A 239 8.15 -1.20 10.42
CA ILE A 239 8.11 0.17 10.93
C ILE A 239 7.64 0.21 12.40
N ALA A 240 6.58 -0.54 12.74
CA ALA A 240 6.13 -0.62 14.11
C ALA A 240 7.19 -1.27 15.03
N LEU A 241 7.83 -2.35 14.58
CA LEU A 241 8.92 -3.01 15.28
C LEU A 241 10.10 -2.05 15.54
N ALA A 242 10.46 -1.21 14.56
CA ALA A 242 11.51 -0.21 14.67
C ALA A 242 11.20 0.90 15.71
N CYS A 243 9.93 1.07 16.07
CA CYS A 243 9.56 1.97 17.16
C CYS A 243 10.06 1.46 18.53
N GLY A 244 10.10 0.14 18.74
CA GLY A 244 10.50 -0.46 20.01
C GLY A 244 9.65 0.03 21.17
N ALA A 245 8.33 0.05 20.98
CA ALA A 245 7.38 0.45 22.00
C ALA A 245 7.45 -0.48 23.22
N ARG A 246 7.37 0.09 24.43
CA ARG A 246 7.53 -0.68 25.67
C ARG A 246 6.35 -0.47 26.62
N PRO A 247 5.98 -1.48 27.40
CA PRO A 247 4.94 -1.37 28.42
C PRO A 247 5.19 -0.20 29.39
N GLY A 248 4.13 0.49 29.81
CA GLY A 248 4.18 1.58 30.79
C GLY A 248 4.66 2.94 30.26
N LYS A 249 4.99 3.04 28.97
CA LYS A 249 5.46 4.30 28.35
C LYS A 249 4.32 5.08 27.69
N VAL A 250 4.60 6.35 27.41
CA VAL A 250 3.79 7.18 26.51
C VAL A 250 4.36 7.03 25.12
N VAL A 251 3.51 6.63 24.17
CA VAL A 251 3.83 6.48 22.75
C VAL A 251 2.87 7.34 21.94
N VAL A 252 3.36 7.97 20.88
CA VAL A 252 2.57 8.78 19.95
C VAL A 252 2.70 8.23 18.54
N ASP A 253 1.58 7.92 17.89
CA ASP A 253 1.47 7.69 16.46
C ASP A 253 0.87 8.97 15.85
N ALA A 254 1.70 9.78 15.22
CA ALA A 254 1.41 11.17 14.87
C ALA A 254 0.61 11.34 13.57
N CYS A 255 0.53 10.29 12.75
CA CYS A 255 -0.25 10.24 11.51
C CYS A 255 -0.96 8.88 11.44
N ALA A 256 -1.77 8.59 12.46
CA ALA A 256 -2.24 7.24 12.76
C ALA A 256 -3.19 6.65 11.70
N GLY A 257 -3.89 7.49 10.93
CA GLY A 257 -4.88 7.05 9.99
C GLY A 257 -5.94 6.16 10.65
N ALA A 258 -6.19 4.99 10.06
CA ALA A 258 -7.10 3.99 10.61
C ALA A 258 -6.44 3.07 11.68
N GLY A 259 -5.30 3.44 12.25
CA GLY A 259 -4.69 2.79 13.41
C GLY A 259 -3.87 1.53 13.13
N GLY A 260 -3.52 1.24 11.88
CA GLY A 260 -2.81 -0.02 11.56
C GLY A 260 -1.51 -0.22 12.35
N LYS A 261 -0.65 0.82 12.41
CA LYS A 261 0.58 0.82 13.20
C LYS A 261 0.30 1.04 14.68
N SER A 262 -0.67 1.91 15.02
CA SER A 262 -1.10 2.11 16.42
C SER A 262 -1.46 0.78 17.11
N LEU A 263 -2.22 -0.11 16.44
CA LEU A 263 -2.57 -1.41 17.00
C LEU A 263 -1.36 -2.34 17.21
N ALA A 264 -0.33 -2.23 16.35
CA ALA A 264 0.92 -2.95 16.55
C ALA A 264 1.66 -2.45 17.79
N LEU A 265 1.78 -1.12 17.92
CA LEU A 265 2.43 -0.47 19.06
C LEU A 265 1.72 -0.80 20.38
N ALA A 266 0.37 -0.78 20.40
CA ALA A 266 -0.42 -1.15 21.58
C ALA A 266 -0.19 -2.61 21.98
N ALA A 267 -0.07 -3.52 21.00
CA ALA A 267 0.20 -4.92 21.26
C ALA A 267 1.61 -5.14 21.86
N GLU A 268 2.64 -4.45 21.35
CA GLU A 268 3.99 -4.46 21.94
C GLU A 268 4.01 -3.86 23.36
N MET A 269 3.15 -2.86 23.61
CA MET A 269 3.00 -2.28 24.96
C MET A 269 2.19 -3.18 25.90
N HIS A 270 1.64 -4.31 25.45
CA HIS A 270 0.75 -5.19 26.24
C HIS A 270 -0.37 -4.41 26.93
N ASN A 271 -0.97 -3.44 26.25
CA ASN A 271 -1.99 -2.52 26.79
C ASN A 271 -1.53 -1.71 28.02
N LYS A 272 -0.23 -1.62 28.31
CA LYS A 272 0.29 -0.88 29.47
C LYS A 272 0.90 0.45 29.04
N GLY A 273 0.53 1.54 29.71
CA GLY A 273 0.93 2.90 29.36
C GLY A 273 -0.13 3.61 28.56
N THR A 274 0.23 4.61 27.76
CA THR A 274 -0.69 5.39 26.95
C THR A 274 -0.20 5.49 25.51
N LEU A 275 -1.02 5.12 24.57
CA LEU A 275 -0.79 5.30 23.14
C LEU A 275 -1.72 6.39 22.60
N TRP A 276 -1.14 7.47 22.13
CA TRP A 276 -1.86 8.54 21.42
C TRP A 276 -1.82 8.30 19.92
N ALA A 277 -2.99 8.15 19.31
CA ALA A 277 -3.18 8.13 17.86
C ALA A 277 -3.70 9.49 17.42
N LEU A 278 -2.86 10.23 16.70
CA LEU A 278 -3.14 11.59 16.23
C LEU A 278 -3.33 11.54 14.71
N ASP A 279 -4.34 12.23 14.21
CA ASP A 279 -4.58 12.39 12.76
C ASP A 279 -5.44 13.62 12.52
N SER A 280 -5.36 14.22 11.33
CA SER A 280 -6.26 15.31 10.93
C SER A 280 -7.66 14.82 10.54
N ASP A 281 -7.80 13.54 10.21
CA ASP A 281 -9.04 12.90 9.76
C ASP A 281 -9.75 12.18 10.91
N GLY A 282 -10.81 12.80 11.43
CA GLY A 282 -11.63 12.26 12.52
C GLY A 282 -12.37 10.96 12.16
N GLU A 283 -12.70 10.73 10.88
CA GLU A 283 -13.34 9.51 10.42
C GLU A 283 -12.36 8.33 10.47
N ARG A 284 -11.12 8.56 10.03
CA ARG A 284 -10.03 7.57 10.17
C ARG A 284 -9.77 7.22 11.62
N LEU A 285 -9.75 8.20 12.53
CA LEU A 285 -9.61 7.93 13.96
C LEU A 285 -10.81 7.18 14.52
N SER A 286 -12.01 7.39 14.00
CA SER A 286 -13.18 6.60 14.38
C SER A 286 -13.05 5.15 13.94
N GLU A 287 -12.48 4.90 12.76
CA GLU A 287 -12.14 3.55 12.31
C GLU A 287 -11.05 2.92 13.20
N ALA A 288 -10.02 3.69 13.56
CA ALA A 288 -8.97 3.22 14.48
C ALA A 288 -9.56 2.74 15.81
N ARG A 289 -10.54 3.46 16.38
CA ARG A 289 -11.25 3.02 17.61
C ARG A 289 -12.03 1.72 17.40
N ARG A 290 -12.77 1.57 16.28
CA ARG A 290 -13.50 0.32 15.97
C ARG A 290 -12.55 -0.86 15.87
N ARG A 291 -11.43 -0.69 15.19
CA ARG A 291 -10.37 -1.72 15.06
C ARG A 291 -9.72 -2.03 16.41
N ALA A 292 -9.46 -1.02 17.25
CA ALA A 292 -8.93 -1.19 18.59
C ALA A 292 -9.85 -2.04 19.48
N THR A 293 -11.15 -1.78 19.42
CA THR A 293 -12.15 -2.59 20.14
C THR A 293 -12.12 -4.05 19.68
N ARG A 294 -12.09 -4.31 18.36
CA ARG A 294 -11.99 -5.67 17.82
C ARG A 294 -10.68 -6.34 18.25
N ALA A 295 -9.56 -5.62 18.22
CA ALA A 295 -8.23 -6.12 18.60
C ALA A 295 -7.99 -6.18 20.11
N ARG A 296 -8.98 -5.81 20.94
CA ARG A 296 -8.88 -5.74 22.42
C ARG A 296 -7.76 -4.79 22.90
N VAL A 297 -7.56 -3.70 22.17
CA VAL A 297 -6.65 -2.62 22.57
C VAL A 297 -7.43 -1.64 23.44
N ASP A 298 -6.94 -1.39 24.66
CA ASP A 298 -7.60 -0.55 25.66
C ASP A 298 -6.79 0.69 26.07
N ASN A 299 -5.51 0.75 25.74
CA ASN A 299 -4.62 1.88 26.06
C ASN A 299 -4.55 2.95 24.96
N LEU A 300 -5.34 2.82 23.87
CA LEU A 300 -5.40 3.75 22.76
C LEU A 300 -6.24 4.98 23.10
N ARG A 301 -5.68 6.16 22.90
CA ARG A 301 -6.36 7.47 22.92
C ARG A 301 -6.25 8.13 21.56
N THR A 302 -7.34 8.64 21.05
CA THR A 302 -7.36 9.30 19.74
C THR A 302 -7.58 10.79 19.91
N ARG A 303 -6.88 11.60 19.10
CA ARG A 303 -7.05 13.06 19.07
C ARG A 303 -6.98 13.56 17.63
N ALA A 304 -8.04 14.22 17.17
CA ALA A 304 -8.00 14.93 15.90
C ALA A 304 -7.14 16.19 16.03
N ILE A 305 -6.21 16.38 15.09
CA ILE A 305 -5.31 17.53 15.06
C ILE A 305 -5.80 18.48 13.98
N PRO A 306 -6.12 19.74 14.31
CA PRO A 306 -6.53 20.73 13.31
C PRO A 306 -5.38 21.00 12.32
N ALA A 307 -5.72 21.56 11.18
CA ALA A 307 -4.71 22.03 10.23
C ALA A 307 -4.11 23.37 10.71
N GLY A 308 -2.90 23.67 10.25
CA GLY A 308 -2.28 24.98 10.48
C GLY A 308 -1.69 25.17 11.89
N ALA A 309 -1.66 26.43 12.35
CA ALA A 309 -0.98 26.84 13.59
C ALA A 309 -1.60 26.24 14.87
N GLU A 310 -2.90 26.03 14.88
CA GLU A 310 -3.64 25.45 16.02
C GLU A 310 -3.21 24.00 16.32
N ALA A 311 -2.58 23.34 15.37
CA ALA A 311 -2.09 21.98 15.55
C ALA A 311 -1.06 21.86 16.68
N ALA A 312 -0.18 22.84 16.84
CA ALA A 312 0.85 22.84 17.88
C ALA A 312 0.23 22.98 19.28
N GLU A 313 -0.77 23.85 19.43
CA GLU A 313 -1.50 24.03 20.69
C GLU A 313 -2.28 22.75 21.07
N ALA A 314 -2.91 22.12 20.07
CA ALA A 314 -3.70 20.89 20.27
C ALA A 314 -2.88 19.70 20.83
N ILE A 315 -1.56 19.75 20.76
CA ILE A 315 -0.65 18.69 21.26
C ILE A 315 0.37 19.18 22.30
N ALA A 316 0.28 20.44 22.73
CA ALA A 316 1.24 21.05 23.66
C ALA A 316 1.36 20.29 24.98
N ASP A 317 0.26 19.68 25.46
CA ASP A 317 0.25 18.83 26.65
C ASP A 317 1.08 17.55 26.53
N LEU A 318 1.47 17.15 25.32
CA LEU A 318 2.31 15.97 25.06
C LEU A 318 3.80 16.33 24.89
N ALA A 319 4.17 17.60 24.90
CA ALA A 319 5.54 18.05 24.70
C ALA A 319 6.51 17.41 25.70
N GLY A 320 7.57 16.81 25.21
CA GLY A 320 8.63 16.16 26.01
C GLY A 320 8.19 14.91 26.79
N LYS A 321 7.02 14.33 26.52
CA LYS A 321 6.47 13.20 27.29
C LYS A 321 6.56 11.85 26.59
N ALA A 322 6.67 11.81 25.28
CA ALA A 322 6.63 10.57 24.52
C ALA A 322 7.99 9.86 24.52
N ALA A 323 8.03 8.63 25.01
CA ALA A 323 9.21 7.78 24.87
C ALA A 323 9.47 7.40 23.41
N VAL A 324 8.38 7.33 22.60
CA VAL A 324 8.42 7.08 21.16
C VAL A 324 7.41 7.96 20.46
N VAL A 325 7.82 8.59 19.36
CA VAL A 325 6.95 9.26 18.40
C VAL A 325 7.15 8.60 17.04
N LEU A 326 6.09 8.04 16.47
CA LEU A 326 6.04 7.55 15.09
C LEU A 326 5.42 8.65 14.21
N VAL A 327 6.13 9.01 13.15
CA VAL A 327 5.63 9.89 12.09
C VAL A 327 5.58 9.06 10.80
N ASP A 328 4.48 8.26 10.64
CA ASP A 328 4.16 7.55 9.39
C ASP A 328 3.51 8.54 8.44
N ALA A 329 4.33 9.31 7.76
CA ALA A 329 3.92 10.54 7.11
C ALA A 329 3.08 10.34 5.84
N PRO A 330 2.11 11.22 5.56
CA PRO A 330 1.51 11.29 4.23
C PRO A 330 2.59 11.43 3.16
N CYS A 331 2.46 10.65 2.08
CA CYS A 331 3.48 10.54 1.05
C CYS A 331 2.85 10.25 -0.32
N SER A 332 3.66 10.23 -1.37
CA SER A 332 3.22 9.87 -2.73
C SER A 332 2.62 8.46 -2.81
N GLY A 333 3.05 7.55 -1.95
CA GLY A 333 2.59 6.16 -1.97
C GLY A 333 3.18 5.33 -3.12
N LEU A 334 4.25 5.79 -3.76
CA LEU A 334 4.91 5.09 -4.86
C LEU A 334 5.32 3.65 -4.51
N GLY A 335 5.57 3.36 -3.24
CA GLY A 335 5.88 2.01 -2.78
C GLY A 335 4.70 1.04 -2.80
N THR A 336 3.45 1.53 -2.91
CA THR A 336 2.23 0.72 -2.83
C THR A 336 1.53 0.52 -4.18
N LEU A 337 2.20 0.81 -5.30
CA LEU A 337 1.63 0.73 -6.66
C LEU A 337 1.15 -0.68 -7.04
N ARG A 338 1.68 -1.73 -6.43
CA ARG A 338 1.16 -3.10 -6.60
C ARG A 338 -0.28 -3.23 -6.09
N ARG A 339 -0.61 -2.55 -4.99
CA ARG A 339 -1.94 -2.59 -4.35
C ARG A 339 -2.89 -1.53 -4.90
N LYS A 340 -2.34 -0.36 -5.25
CA LYS A 340 -3.09 0.81 -5.71
C LYS A 340 -2.60 1.24 -7.10
N PRO A 341 -2.87 0.44 -8.14
CA PRO A 341 -2.34 0.73 -9.48
C PRO A 341 -2.89 2.02 -10.09
N ASP A 342 -4.08 2.48 -9.68
CA ASP A 342 -4.66 3.76 -10.07
C ASP A 342 -3.80 4.96 -9.64
N ALA A 343 -3.02 4.83 -8.58
CA ALA A 343 -2.17 5.91 -8.07
C ALA A 343 -1.12 6.34 -9.10
N ARG A 344 -0.61 5.43 -9.94
CA ARG A 344 0.39 5.74 -10.98
C ARG A 344 -0.11 6.76 -12.00
N TRP A 345 -1.43 6.83 -12.23
CA TRP A 345 -2.07 7.73 -13.21
C TRP A 345 -2.56 9.04 -12.61
N ARG A 346 -2.61 9.14 -11.27
CA ARG A 346 -2.99 10.36 -10.54
C ARG A 346 -1.79 11.18 -10.10
N LEU A 347 -0.66 10.54 -9.85
CA LEU A 347 0.56 11.19 -9.40
C LEU A 347 1.21 12.00 -10.52
N ARG A 348 1.80 13.12 -10.13
CA ARG A 348 2.53 14.05 -10.99
C ARG A 348 3.97 14.20 -10.52
N PRO A 349 4.91 14.64 -11.38
CA PRO A 349 6.30 14.86 -11.00
C PRO A 349 6.50 15.79 -9.80
N GLU A 350 5.56 16.75 -9.61
CA GLU A 350 5.60 17.75 -8.54
C GLU A 350 5.13 17.20 -7.18
N ASP A 351 4.46 16.05 -7.15
CA ASP A 351 3.91 15.51 -5.90
C ASP A 351 4.97 15.08 -4.90
N PRO A 352 6.05 14.33 -5.25
CA PRO A 352 7.06 13.96 -4.28
C PRO A 352 7.75 15.15 -3.60
N PRO A 353 8.17 16.23 -4.27
CA PRO A 353 8.70 17.42 -3.61
C PRO A 353 7.67 18.09 -2.68
N ARG A 354 6.40 18.14 -3.09
CA ARG A 354 5.32 18.70 -2.26
C ARG A 354 5.12 17.89 -0.98
N PHE A 355 5.11 16.56 -1.09
CA PHE A 355 5.02 15.69 0.09
C PHE A 355 6.25 15.81 0.98
N ALA A 356 7.45 15.93 0.42
CA ALA A 356 8.66 16.13 1.21
C ALA A 356 8.62 17.43 2.04
N ALA A 357 8.06 18.51 1.50
CA ALA A 357 7.85 19.74 2.25
C ALA A 357 6.88 19.54 3.44
N LEU A 358 5.75 18.88 3.21
CA LEU A 358 4.80 18.52 4.26
C LEU A 358 5.44 17.60 5.32
N GLN A 359 6.24 16.64 4.92
CA GLN A 359 6.91 15.70 5.82
C GLN A 359 7.91 16.41 6.75
N ARG A 360 8.66 17.40 6.24
CA ARG A 360 9.53 18.24 7.08
C ARG A 360 8.73 19.08 8.07
N GLU A 361 7.59 19.64 7.66
CA GLU A 361 6.68 20.36 8.54
C GLU A 361 6.16 19.46 9.67
N LEU A 362 5.71 18.24 9.33
CA LEU A 362 5.23 17.25 10.30
C LEU A 362 6.33 16.85 11.29
N LEU A 363 7.55 16.58 10.80
CA LEU A 363 8.69 16.27 11.67
C LEU A 363 8.98 17.42 12.62
N SER A 364 9.01 18.67 12.14
CA SER A 364 9.21 19.86 12.98
C SER A 364 8.12 20.01 14.06
N ARG A 365 6.88 19.68 13.69
CA ARG A 365 5.72 19.73 14.61
C ARG A 365 5.77 18.66 15.70
N PHE A 366 6.13 17.43 15.35
CA PHE A 366 6.02 16.30 16.26
C PHE A 366 7.32 15.93 16.99
N ALA A 367 8.48 16.37 16.52
CA ALA A 367 9.76 16.17 17.22
C ALA A 367 9.78 16.69 18.66
N PRO A 368 9.17 17.86 18.98
CA PRO A 368 9.10 18.35 20.36
C PRO A 368 8.34 17.45 21.34
N LEU A 369 7.50 16.53 20.86
CA LEU A 369 6.78 15.58 21.72
C LEU A 369 7.69 14.50 22.30
N VAL A 370 8.82 14.23 21.67
CA VAL A 370 9.79 13.20 22.12
C VAL A 370 10.40 13.63 23.46
N ALA A 371 10.36 12.75 24.44
CA ALA A 371 11.02 12.95 25.73
C ALA A 371 12.55 13.02 25.59
N PRO A 372 13.29 13.65 26.49
CA PRO A 372 14.74 13.55 26.53
C PRO A 372 15.18 12.08 26.55
N GLY A 373 16.09 11.68 25.65
CA GLY A 373 16.50 10.29 25.44
C GLY A 373 15.45 9.40 24.77
N GLY A 374 14.29 9.95 24.41
CA GLY A 374 13.25 9.24 23.64
C GLY A 374 13.57 9.13 22.16
N ARG A 375 12.71 8.44 21.41
CA ARG A 375 12.91 8.10 20.00
C ARG A 375 11.86 8.73 19.13
N LEU A 376 12.27 9.20 17.93
CA LEU A 376 11.42 9.50 16.81
C LEU A 376 11.67 8.47 15.70
N VAL A 377 10.60 7.90 15.13
CA VAL A 377 10.67 7.09 13.92
C VAL A 377 9.91 7.81 12.82
N TYR A 378 10.61 8.13 11.75
CA TYR A 378 10.03 8.67 10.52
C TYR A 378 9.80 7.52 9.54
N ALA A 379 8.67 7.48 8.88
CA ALA A 379 8.37 6.46 7.89
C ALA A 379 7.50 6.99 6.74
N THR A 380 7.65 6.36 5.56
CA THR A 380 6.82 6.58 4.37
C THR A 380 6.57 5.26 3.64
N CYS A 381 5.51 5.22 2.82
CA CYS A 381 5.34 4.21 1.78
C CYS A 381 5.71 4.78 0.39
N ALA A 382 6.69 5.69 0.33
CA ALA A 382 7.26 6.24 -0.89
C ALA A 382 8.52 5.47 -1.30
N MET A 383 8.90 5.62 -2.55
CA MET A 383 10.20 5.21 -3.08
C MET A 383 10.91 6.46 -3.60
N GLY A 384 12.21 6.53 -3.34
CA GLY A 384 13.07 7.60 -3.80
C GLY A 384 13.48 8.61 -2.73
N ARG A 385 14.66 9.16 -2.94
CA ARG A 385 15.40 9.96 -1.97
C ARG A 385 14.65 11.21 -1.48
N THR A 386 13.89 11.87 -2.36
CA THR A 386 13.22 13.15 -2.05
C THR A 386 12.31 13.11 -0.83
N GLU A 387 11.47 12.04 -0.70
CA GLU A 387 10.56 11.85 0.43
C GLU A 387 11.18 11.02 1.57
N ASN A 388 12.32 10.38 1.33
CA ASN A 388 12.96 9.42 2.23
C ASN A 388 14.26 10.00 2.82
N GLY A 389 15.39 9.78 2.14
CA GLY A 389 16.71 10.18 2.60
C GLY A 389 16.85 11.68 2.88
N ASP A 390 16.33 12.54 1.99
CA ASP A 390 16.47 14.01 2.13
C ASP A 390 15.63 14.55 3.30
N VAL A 391 14.51 13.90 3.63
CA VAL A 391 13.69 14.26 4.80
C VAL A 391 14.33 13.72 6.09
N ALA A 392 14.94 12.53 6.05
CA ALA A 392 15.70 12.01 7.17
C ALA A 392 16.94 12.88 7.46
N ASP A 393 17.66 13.33 6.42
CA ASP A 393 18.78 14.26 6.55
C ASP A 393 18.35 15.59 7.20
N PHE A 394 17.15 16.10 6.85
CA PHE A 394 16.58 17.29 7.50
C PHE A 394 16.36 17.06 9.01
N ALA A 395 15.87 15.89 9.41
CA ALA A 395 15.66 15.60 10.84
C ALA A 395 16.97 15.63 11.63
N GLU A 396 18.06 15.17 11.05
CA GLU A 396 19.38 15.21 11.67
C GLU A 396 19.96 16.62 11.73
N ARG A 397 19.94 17.35 10.59
CA ARG A 397 20.64 18.64 10.47
C ARG A 397 19.91 19.81 11.07
N GLU A 398 18.58 19.86 10.85
CA GLU A 398 17.79 21.02 11.23
C GLU A 398 17.05 20.83 12.58
N LEU A 399 16.66 19.59 12.91
CA LEU A 399 15.99 19.30 14.18
C LEU A 399 16.95 18.80 15.26
N GLY A 400 18.23 18.58 14.95
CA GLY A 400 19.24 18.15 15.88
C GLY A 400 18.99 16.75 16.48
N LEU A 401 18.27 15.90 15.75
CA LEU A 401 17.99 14.54 16.19
C LEU A 401 19.18 13.63 15.84
N ALA A 402 19.72 12.91 16.82
CA ALA A 402 20.81 11.99 16.59
C ALA A 402 20.32 10.69 15.93
N PRO A 403 21.04 10.10 14.96
CA PRO A 403 20.73 8.78 14.43
C PRO A 403 20.64 7.71 15.55
N ALA A 404 19.58 6.89 15.54
CA ALA A 404 19.40 5.80 16.47
C ALA A 404 19.62 4.45 15.78
N PRO A 405 20.58 3.62 16.22
CA PRO A 405 20.89 2.36 15.55
C PRO A 405 19.66 1.42 15.49
N LEU A 406 19.32 0.98 14.28
CA LEU A 406 18.20 0.05 14.05
C LEU A 406 18.53 -1.38 14.46
N GLU A 407 19.82 -1.75 14.50
CA GLU A 407 20.25 -3.09 14.90
C GLU A 407 19.73 -3.47 16.30
N GLY A 408 19.76 -2.55 17.24
CA GLY A 408 19.24 -2.76 18.61
C GLY A 408 17.70 -2.90 18.69
N LEU A 409 16.99 -2.54 17.62
CA LEU A 409 15.52 -2.60 17.53
C LEU A 409 15.03 -3.79 16.71
N LEU A 410 15.69 -4.03 15.60
CA LEU A 410 15.32 -5.08 14.65
C LEU A 410 16.03 -6.41 14.97
N GLY A 411 17.17 -6.38 15.68
CA GLY A 411 18.11 -7.47 15.81
C GLY A 411 19.13 -7.47 14.64
N ALA A 412 20.38 -7.86 14.93
CA ALA A 412 21.51 -7.76 13.99
C ALA A 412 21.26 -8.51 12.67
N GLU A 413 20.81 -9.76 12.74
CA GLU A 413 20.55 -10.59 11.56
C GLU A 413 19.49 -9.95 10.63
N ARG A 414 18.38 -9.49 11.20
CA ARG A 414 17.30 -8.86 10.44
C ARG A 414 17.73 -7.53 9.86
N ALA A 415 18.44 -6.70 10.64
CA ALA A 415 18.96 -5.43 10.16
C ALA A 415 19.89 -5.63 8.95
N ALA A 416 20.80 -6.59 9.03
CA ALA A 416 21.69 -6.96 7.93
C ALA A 416 20.91 -7.48 6.71
N ALA A 417 19.94 -8.36 6.92
CA ALA A 417 19.12 -8.92 5.83
C ALA A 417 18.22 -7.88 5.13
N LEU A 418 17.88 -6.78 5.83
CA LEU A 418 17.15 -5.64 5.26
C LEU A 418 18.08 -4.60 4.62
N GLY A 419 19.40 -4.79 4.65
CA GLY A 419 20.35 -3.79 4.18
C GLY A 419 20.29 -2.48 4.97
N ALA A 420 19.98 -2.58 6.28
CA ALA A 420 19.90 -1.42 7.14
C ALA A 420 21.26 -0.69 7.18
N SER A 421 21.24 0.62 6.94
CA SER A 421 22.32 1.49 7.40
C SER A 421 22.18 1.73 8.90
N LEU A 422 23.01 2.59 9.51
CA LEU A 422 22.95 2.83 10.95
C LEU A 422 21.53 3.00 11.50
N ASN A 423 20.77 3.91 10.90
CA ASN A 423 19.44 4.31 11.41
C ASN A 423 18.34 4.27 10.34
N ARG A 424 18.60 3.74 9.13
CA ARG A 424 17.67 3.80 7.98
C ARG A 424 17.52 2.43 7.34
N VAL A 425 16.30 2.14 6.87
CA VAL A 425 15.98 1.02 6.00
C VAL A 425 15.14 1.53 4.85
N GLU A 426 15.46 1.04 3.64
CA GLU A 426 14.65 1.24 2.46
C GLU A 426 14.25 -0.13 1.89
N LEU A 427 12.93 -0.35 1.80
CA LEU A 427 12.36 -1.60 1.33
C LEU A 427 11.87 -1.44 -0.10
N PHE A 428 12.25 -2.39 -0.95
CA PHE A 428 11.80 -2.45 -2.33
C PHE A 428 11.11 -3.77 -2.62
N PRO A 429 10.00 -3.77 -3.39
CA PRO A 429 9.26 -4.98 -3.71
C PRO A 429 10.10 -6.09 -4.36
N HIS A 430 11.00 -5.75 -5.27
CA HIS A 430 11.86 -6.70 -5.99
C HIS A 430 13.00 -7.29 -5.14
N ARG A 431 13.42 -6.64 -4.06
CA ARG A 431 14.47 -7.11 -3.15
C ARG A 431 13.91 -7.85 -1.95
N HIS A 432 12.80 -7.36 -1.42
CA HIS A 432 12.29 -7.78 -0.11
C HIS A 432 10.94 -8.51 -0.17
N GLY A 433 10.23 -8.46 -1.31
CA GLY A 433 8.88 -9.05 -1.43
C GLY A 433 7.77 -8.23 -0.77
N THR A 434 8.12 -7.23 0.04
CA THR A 434 7.19 -6.29 0.70
C THR A 434 6.69 -5.23 -0.28
N ASP A 435 5.77 -4.36 0.14
CA ASP A 435 5.60 -3.07 -0.54
C ASP A 435 6.85 -2.20 -0.33
N GLY A 436 6.97 -1.11 -1.10
CA GLY A 436 8.05 -0.15 -0.90
C GLY A 436 7.80 0.69 0.35
N PHE A 437 8.77 0.72 1.25
CA PHE A 437 8.75 1.55 2.45
C PHE A 437 10.13 2.13 2.73
N PHE A 438 10.12 3.24 3.43
CA PHE A 438 11.30 3.79 4.07
C PHE A 438 11.01 4.05 5.54
N PHE A 439 11.98 3.82 6.41
CA PHE A 439 11.92 4.30 7.77
C PHE A 439 13.31 4.63 8.32
N ALA A 440 13.33 5.63 9.20
CA ALA A 440 14.53 6.08 9.89
C ALA A 440 14.24 6.31 11.35
N ALA A 441 15.15 5.89 12.22
CA ALA A 441 15.05 6.07 13.67
C ALA A 441 16.04 7.11 14.17
N PHE A 442 15.56 7.97 15.06
CA PHE A 442 16.34 9.05 15.65
C PHE A 442 16.16 9.06 17.17
N GLN A 443 17.12 9.62 17.88
CA GLN A 443 17.07 9.83 19.32
C GLN A 443 17.17 11.31 19.63
N ARG A 444 16.30 11.79 20.52
CA ARG A 444 16.43 13.11 21.10
C ARG A 444 17.52 13.11 22.17
N GLY A 445 18.41 14.08 22.17
CA GLY A 445 19.42 14.27 23.24
C GLY A 445 18.82 14.26 24.64
N ARG A 446 19.61 13.93 25.64
CA ARG A 446 19.23 13.94 27.06
C ARG A 446 19.14 15.36 27.62
#